data_edcb1d29f03f8beb3c32b10ced90435e
#
_entry.id   edcb1d29f03f8beb3c32b10ced90435e
#
_cell.length_a   1.000
_cell.length_b   1.000
_cell.length_c   1.000
_cell.angle_alpha   90.00
_cell.angle_beta   90.00
_cell.angle_gamma   90.00
#
_symmetry.space_group_name_H-M   'P 1'
#
loop_
_entity.id
_entity.type
_entity.pdbx_description
1 polymer ?
#
loop_
_entity_poly.entity_id
_entity_poly.type
_entity_poly.pdbx_seq_one_letter_code
_entity_poly.pdbx_strand_id
1 'polypeptide(L)'
;HLTTPAVRMLLMTSSESVIDVLRSAYLEELETVMNYRTNSIVLEGVRAQEIKESLEADIAEELGHAGELGQRLKQLDANPPGSAAFTAQQESLQPPADSTDVLAVIDGVLDAEDGAISTYQQLVELARAADDPVTEDLAVEILADEEAHRSEFRGLRKEYSGD
;
A
#
# COMPACT_ATOMS: atom_id res chain seq x y z
N HIS A 1 -11.51 -38.52 0.42
CA HIS A 1 -10.68 -37.98 1.52
C HIS A 1 -11.51 -37.00 2.31
N LEU A 2 -12.00 -37.44 3.48
CA LEU A 2 -12.74 -36.62 4.43
C LEU A 2 -11.71 -35.80 5.22
N THR A 3 -11.59 -34.52 4.89
CA THR A 3 -10.86 -33.56 5.73
C THR A 3 -11.58 -33.43 7.08
N THR A 4 -10.85 -33.57 8.18
CA THR A 4 -11.39 -33.41 9.53
C THR A 4 -12.01 -32.02 9.71
N PRO A 5 -13.08 -31.87 10.50
CA PRO A 5 -13.73 -30.56 10.75
C PRO A 5 -12.76 -29.46 11.22
N ALA A 6 -11.73 -29.82 11.99
CA ALA A 6 -10.71 -28.89 12.45
C ALA A 6 -9.83 -28.34 11.32
N VAL A 7 -9.47 -29.15 10.33
CA VAL A 7 -8.71 -28.69 9.15
C VAL A 7 -9.57 -27.80 8.26
N ARG A 8 -10.85 -28.12 8.11
CA ARG A 8 -11.80 -27.29 7.36
C ARG A 8 -12.02 -25.93 8.04
N MET A 9 -12.12 -25.89 9.36
CA MET A 9 -12.26 -24.65 10.13
C MET A 9 -11.00 -23.80 10.06
N LEU A 10 -9.80 -24.39 10.10
CA LEU A 10 -8.52 -23.69 9.97
C LEU A 10 -8.34 -23.09 8.57
N LEU A 11 -8.73 -23.80 7.53
CA LEU A 11 -8.68 -23.32 6.14
C LEU A 11 -9.68 -22.17 5.89
N MET A 12 -10.88 -22.23 6.49
CA MET A 12 -11.87 -21.16 6.38
C MET A 12 -11.40 -19.88 7.09
N THR A 13 -10.82 -19.97 8.28
CA THR A 13 -10.28 -18.81 9.01
C THR A 13 -9.09 -18.18 8.30
N SER A 14 -8.20 -18.95 7.67
CA SER A 14 -7.09 -18.41 6.89
C SER A 14 -7.55 -17.73 5.58
N SER A 15 -8.57 -18.26 4.89
CA SER A 15 -9.17 -17.62 3.71
C SER A 15 -9.88 -16.31 4.06
N GLU A 16 -10.61 -16.26 5.18
CA GLU A 16 -11.22 -15.02 5.69
C GLU A 16 -10.15 -13.97 6.02
N SER A 17 -9.04 -14.36 6.62
CA SER A 17 -7.90 -13.48 6.92
C SER A 17 -7.26 -12.91 5.65
N VAL A 18 -7.11 -13.70 4.57
CA VAL A 18 -6.65 -13.23 3.26
C VAL A 18 -7.58 -12.16 2.71
N ILE A 19 -8.90 -12.39 2.72
CA ILE A 19 -9.90 -11.44 2.23
C ILE A 19 -9.85 -10.14 3.04
N ASP A 20 -9.72 -10.20 4.37
CA ASP A 20 -9.65 -9.03 5.23
C ASP A 20 -8.42 -8.18 4.93
N VAL A 21 -7.25 -8.79 4.74
CA VAL A 21 -6.02 -8.07 4.41
C VAL A 21 -6.06 -7.53 2.99
N LEU A 22 -6.62 -8.25 2.02
CA LEU A 22 -6.84 -7.72 0.67
C LEU A 22 -7.73 -6.46 0.67
N ARG A 23 -8.79 -6.44 1.48
CA ARG A 23 -9.65 -5.26 1.63
C ARG A 23 -8.92 -4.08 2.28
N SER A 24 -8.13 -4.35 3.31
CA SER A 24 -7.31 -3.32 3.96
C SER A 24 -6.27 -2.76 3.00
N ALA A 25 -5.55 -3.62 2.28
CA ALA A 25 -4.57 -3.22 1.29
C ALA A 25 -5.20 -2.37 0.16
N TYR A 26 -6.36 -2.77 -0.36
CA TYR A 26 -7.11 -2.01 -1.35
C TYR A 26 -7.41 -0.58 -0.89
N LEU A 27 -7.86 -0.40 0.34
CA LEU A 27 -8.14 0.93 0.90
C LEU A 27 -6.86 1.71 1.19
N GLU A 28 -5.80 1.05 1.62
CA GLU A 28 -4.47 1.65 1.87
C GLU A 28 -3.87 2.23 0.59
N GLU A 29 -3.93 1.50 -0.53
CA GLU A 29 -3.49 2.01 -1.85
C GLU A 29 -4.27 3.25 -2.27
N LEU A 30 -5.59 3.25 -2.12
CA LEU A 30 -6.42 4.41 -2.45
C LEU A 30 -6.15 5.60 -1.53
N GLU A 31 -5.84 5.38 -0.26
CA GLU A 31 -5.39 6.43 0.66
C GLU A 31 -4.05 7.02 0.20
N THR A 32 -3.10 6.18 -0.19
CA THR A 32 -1.81 6.60 -0.74
C THR A 32 -2.00 7.47 -1.99
N VAL A 33 -2.85 7.05 -2.92
CA VAL A 33 -3.20 7.84 -4.11
C VAL A 33 -3.72 9.23 -3.74
N MET A 34 -4.65 9.31 -2.77
CA MET A 34 -5.20 10.57 -2.30
C MET A 34 -4.10 11.47 -1.71
N ASN A 35 -3.26 10.93 -0.83
CA ASN A 35 -2.22 11.68 -0.15
C ASN A 35 -1.09 12.08 -1.09
N TYR A 36 -0.68 11.22 -2.02
CA TYR A 36 0.31 11.58 -3.04
C TYR A 36 -0.21 12.71 -3.94
N ARG A 37 -1.47 12.63 -4.38
CA ARG A 37 -2.08 13.70 -5.17
C ARG A 37 -2.14 15.01 -4.40
N THR A 38 -2.58 14.98 -3.15
CA THR A 38 -2.67 16.17 -2.31
C THR A 38 -1.30 16.81 -2.10
N ASN A 39 -0.28 16.03 -1.74
CA ASN A 39 1.08 16.54 -1.53
C ASN A 39 1.73 17.04 -2.82
N SER A 40 1.48 16.39 -3.97
CA SER A 40 1.98 16.86 -5.28
C SER A 40 1.40 18.22 -5.69
N ILE A 41 0.23 18.58 -5.19
CA ILE A 41 -0.41 19.87 -5.43
C ILE A 41 0.08 20.92 -4.42
N VAL A 42 0.17 20.54 -3.14
CA VAL A 42 0.48 21.46 -2.04
C VAL A 42 1.96 21.90 -2.03
N LEU A 43 2.89 20.98 -2.33
CA LEU A 43 4.31 21.28 -2.32
C LEU A 43 4.67 22.38 -3.33
N GLU A 44 5.52 23.32 -2.90
CA GLU A 44 6.03 24.41 -3.72
C GLU A 44 7.48 24.76 -3.37
N GLY A 45 8.10 25.56 -4.21
CA GLY A 45 9.47 26.00 -4.04
C GLY A 45 10.47 25.24 -4.91
N VAL A 46 11.72 25.71 -4.91
CA VAL A 46 12.79 25.22 -5.82
C VAL A 46 13.17 23.76 -5.58
N ARG A 47 12.94 23.25 -4.38
CA ARG A 47 13.26 21.87 -4.00
C ARG A 47 12.09 20.90 -4.18
N ALA A 48 10.91 21.39 -4.54
CA ALA A 48 9.70 20.57 -4.58
C ALA A 48 9.52 19.79 -5.88
N GLN A 49 10.08 20.27 -7.00
CA GLN A 49 9.74 19.78 -8.32
C GLN A 49 10.00 18.27 -8.50
N GLU A 50 11.17 17.80 -8.10
CA GLU A 50 11.54 16.39 -8.22
C GLU A 50 10.63 15.48 -7.37
N ILE A 51 10.31 15.90 -6.16
CA ILE A 51 9.41 15.14 -5.27
C ILE A 51 7.99 15.10 -5.84
N LYS A 52 7.49 16.22 -6.38
CA LYS A 52 6.18 16.26 -7.04
C LYS A 52 6.11 15.30 -8.22
N GLU A 53 7.16 15.26 -9.05
CA GLU A 53 7.25 14.35 -10.20
C GLU A 53 7.28 12.88 -9.76
N SER A 54 8.03 12.53 -8.73
CA SER A 54 8.06 11.18 -8.16
C SER A 54 6.68 10.78 -7.62
N LEU A 55 6.03 11.64 -6.84
CA LEU A 55 4.67 11.37 -6.32
C LEU A 55 3.66 11.16 -7.45
N GLU A 56 3.69 12.00 -8.50
CA GLU A 56 2.78 11.90 -9.63
C GLU A 56 3.01 10.63 -10.46
N ALA A 57 4.26 10.21 -10.61
CA ALA A 57 4.60 8.97 -11.30
C ALA A 57 4.07 7.74 -10.54
N ASP A 58 4.20 7.72 -9.23
CA ASP A 58 3.79 6.60 -8.39
C ASP A 58 2.26 6.47 -8.28
N ILE A 59 1.49 7.57 -8.39
CA ILE A 59 0.02 7.52 -8.34
C ILE A 59 -0.58 6.50 -9.30
N ALA A 60 -0.09 6.41 -10.53
CA ALA A 60 -0.61 5.48 -11.52
C ALA A 60 -0.36 4.02 -11.12
N GLU A 61 0.78 3.74 -10.50
CA GLU A 61 1.17 2.42 -10.03
C GLU A 61 0.32 2.01 -8.81
N GLU A 62 0.20 2.88 -7.80
CA GLU A 62 -0.66 2.65 -6.62
C GLU A 62 -2.12 2.41 -7.00
N LEU A 63 -2.64 3.17 -7.97
CA LEU A 63 -3.98 2.97 -8.49
C LEU A 63 -4.10 1.62 -9.22
N GLY A 64 -3.06 1.19 -9.90
CA GLY A 64 -2.94 -0.13 -10.52
C GLY A 64 -3.00 -1.25 -9.48
N HIS A 65 -2.22 -1.14 -8.39
CA HIS A 65 -2.24 -2.08 -7.27
C HIS A 65 -3.66 -2.21 -6.67
N ALA A 66 -4.33 -1.10 -6.42
CA ALA A 66 -5.72 -1.12 -5.95
C ALA A 66 -6.65 -1.89 -6.91
N GLY A 67 -6.49 -1.68 -8.22
CA GLY A 67 -7.24 -2.40 -9.24
C GLY A 67 -7.03 -3.92 -9.19
N GLU A 68 -5.78 -4.36 -9.08
CA GLU A 68 -5.40 -5.78 -9.00
C GLU A 68 -5.93 -6.44 -7.73
N LEU A 69 -5.80 -5.77 -6.58
CA LEU A 69 -6.33 -6.23 -5.29
C LEU A 69 -7.86 -6.35 -5.33
N GLY A 70 -8.54 -5.36 -5.90
CA GLY A 70 -10.00 -5.37 -6.07
C GLY A 70 -10.47 -6.50 -6.97
N GLN A 71 -9.78 -6.78 -8.08
CA GLN A 71 -10.07 -7.90 -8.96
C GLN A 71 -9.81 -9.24 -8.28
N ARG A 72 -8.72 -9.34 -7.49
CA ARG A 72 -8.44 -10.56 -6.73
C ARG A 72 -9.53 -10.86 -5.71
N LEU A 73 -10.03 -9.85 -4.99
CA LEU A 73 -11.20 -9.98 -4.12
C LEU A 73 -12.39 -10.56 -4.87
N LYS A 74 -12.67 -10.06 -6.05
CA LYS A 74 -13.77 -10.55 -6.89
C LYS A 74 -13.60 -12.00 -7.32
N GLN A 75 -12.36 -12.42 -7.64
CA GLN A 75 -12.05 -13.81 -7.98
C GLN A 75 -12.25 -14.77 -6.79
N LEU A 76 -12.12 -14.25 -5.56
CA LEU A 76 -12.35 -14.98 -4.31
C LEU A 76 -13.81 -14.92 -3.84
N ASP A 77 -14.75 -14.56 -4.72
CA ASP A 77 -16.17 -14.36 -4.41
C ASP A 77 -16.44 -13.32 -3.31
N ALA A 78 -15.51 -12.35 -3.16
CA ALA A 78 -15.65 -11.19 -2.30
C ALA A 78 -15.82 -9.92 -3.15
N ASN A 79 -16.06 -8.79 -2.50
CA ASN A 79 -16.11 -7.50 -3.18
C ASN A 79 -15.11 -6.52 -2.54
N PRO A 80 -14.44 -5.67 -3.35
CA PRO A 80 -13.73 -4.53 -2.79
C PRO A 80 -14.70 -3.62 -2.04
N PRO A 81 -14.27 -3.00 -0.92
CA PRO A 81 -15.12 -2.11 -0.15
C PRO A 81 -15.33 -0.77 -0.86
N GLY A 82 -16.45 -0.12 -0.58
CA GLY A 82 -16.68 1.26 -0.97
C GLY A 82 -16.18 2.25 0.10
N SER A 83 -16.31 3.55 -0.18
CA SER A 83 -15.77 4.63 0.68
C SER A 83 -16.36 4.65 2.09
N ALA A 84 -17.54 4.08 2.31
CA ALA A 84 -18.15 4.00 3.65
C ALA A 84 -17.35 3.10 4.62
N ALA A 85 -16.52 2.20 4.12
CA ALA A 85 -15.65 1.35 4.91
C ALA A 85 -14.26 1.96 5.14
N PHE A 86 -13.96 3.10 4.55
CA PHE A 86 -12.67 3.77 4.64
C PHE A 86 -12.50 4.47 5.98
N THR A 87 -11.32 4.26 6.58
CA THR A 87 -10.84 5.03 7.73
C THR A 87 -9.38 5.40 7.48
N ALA A 88 -9.06 6.69 7.55
CA ALA A 88 -7.71 7.18 7.33
C ALA A 88 -6.71 6.59 8.33
N GLN A 89 -5.57 6.16 7.85
CA GLN A 89 -4.49 5.52 8.63
C GLN A 89 -3.14 6.25 8.48
N GLN A 90 -2.92 6.95 7.38
CA GLN A 90 -1.63 7.58 7.03
C GLN A 90 -1.50 8.97 7.64
N GLU A 91 -1.33 9.04 8.96
CA GLU A 91 -1.24 10.31 9.69
C GLU A 91 -0.01 11.14 9.30
N SER A 92 1.12 10.49 9.03
CA SER A 92 2.38 11.16 8.68
C SER A 92 2.45 11.65 7.23
N LEU A 93 1.58 11.17 6.35
CA LEU A 93 1.54 11.55 4.93
C LEU A 93 0.53 12.68 4.65
N GLN A 94 0.05 13.36 5.66
CA GLN A 94 -0.80 14.52 5.50
C GLN A 94 0.01 15.73 4.96
N PRO A 95 -0.60 16.67 4.23
CA PRO A 95 0.12 17.83 3.71
C PRO A 95 0.74 18.64 4.85
N PRO A 96 2.02 19.08 4.71
CA PRO A 96 2.69 19.84 5.75
C PRO A 96 2.08 21.25 5.90
N ALA A 97 2.19 21.80 7.11
CA ALA A 97 1.75 23.18 7.37
C ALA A 97 2.55 24.22 6.57
N ASP A 98 3.84 23.95 6.34
CA ASP A 98 4.70 24.72 5.45
C ASP A 98 4.79 24.00 4.10
N SER A 99 4.26 24.59 3.05
CA SER A 99 4.25 24.04 1.69
C SER A 99 5.64 23.84 1.07
N THR A 100 6.69 24.37 1.69
CA THR A 100 8.08 24.17 1.27
C THR A 100 8.80 23.06 2.06
N ASP A 101 8.14 22.46 3.03
CA ASP A 101 8.71 21.39 3.86
C ASP A 101 8.71 20.03 3.13
N VAL A 102 9.64 19.91 2.19
CA VAL A 102 9.82 18.73 1.36
C VAL A 102 10.23 17.51 2.20
N LEU A 103 11.06 17.69 3.24
CA LEU A 103 11.49 16.59 4.10
C LEU A 103 10.33 15.97 4.88
N ALA A 104 9.37 16.78 5.35
CA ALA A 104 8.18 16.25 6.01
C ALA A 104 7.38 15.32 5.08
N VAL A 105 7.26 15.67 3.80
CA VAL A 105 6.59 14.84 2.80
C VAL A 105 7.39 13.56 2.52
N ILE A 106 8.70 13.65 2.34
CA ILE A 106 9.58 12.48 2.13
C ILE A 106 9.46 11.51 3.32
N ASP A 107 9.53 12.00 4.55
CA ASP A 107 9.40 11.17 5.75
C ASP A 107 8.00 10.54 5.85
N GLY A 108 6.95 11.27 5.47
CA GLY A 108 5.59 10.74 5.39
C GLY A 108 5.43 9.62 4.35
N VAL A 109 6.06 9.77 3.18
CA VAL A 109 6.10 8.71 2.16
C VAL A 109 6.80 7.47 2.71
N LEU A 110 7.97 7.62 3.32
CA LEU A 110 8.71 6.49 3.90
C LEU A 110 7.90 5.73 4.96
N ASP A 111 7.16 6.43 5.81
CA ASP A 111 6.27 5.80 6.78
C ASP A 111 5.13 5.03 6.11
N ALA A 112 4.54 5.59 5.05
CA ALA A 112 3.48 4.93 4.28
C ALA A 112 4.00 3.67 3.58
N GLU A 113 5.18 3.75 2.94
CA GLU A 113 5.83 2.61 2.28
C GLU A 113 6.19 1.50 3.27
N ASP A 114 6.71 1.83 4.44
CA ASP A 114 6.98 0.84 5.50
C ASP A 114 5.69 0.16 5.97
N GLY A 115 4.59 0.89 6.06
CA GLY A 115 3.26 0.34 6.35
C GLY A 115 2.77 -0.62 5.26
N ALA A 116 2.84 -0.21 4.00
CA ALA A 116 2.48 -1.03 2.84
C ALA A 116 3.31 -2.32 2.78
N ILE A 117 4.63 -2.22 2.92
CA ILE A 117 5.53 -3.38 2.95
C ILE A 117 5.13 -4.36 4.05
N SER A 118 4.80 -3.87 5.24
CA SER A 118 4.33 -4.72 6.34
C SER A 118 3.02 -5.44 5.99
N THR A 119 2.07 -4.73 5.35
CA THR A 119 0.79 -5.28 4.90
C THR A 119 1.00 -6.39 3.87
N TYR A 120 1.85 -6.18 2.86
CA TYR A 120 2.11 -7.19 1.84
C TYR A 120 2.92 -8.38 2.35
N GLN A 121 3.86 -8.18 3.27
CA GLN A 121 4.53 -9.28 3.95
C GLN A 121 3.54 -10.17 4.72
N GLN A 122 2.60 -9.56 5.42
CA GLN A 122 1.50 -10.28 6.09
C GLN A 122 0.62 -11.03 5.08
N LEU A 123 0.28 -10.40 3.96
CA LEU A 123 -0.55 -11.02 2.93
C LEU A 123 0.14 -12.24 2.31
N VAL A 124 1.44 -12.16 2.05
CA VAL A 124 2.25 -13.30 1.56
C VAL A 124 2.15 -14.49 2.53
N GLU A 125 2.34 -14.25 3.83
CA GLU A 125 2.28 -15.31 4.84
C GLU A 125 0.87 -15.92 4.96
N LEU A 126 -0.17 -15.09 4.94
CA LEU A 126 -1.56 -15.55 5.02
C LEU A 126 -1.98 -16.34 3.77
N ALA A 127 -1.61 -15.86 2.58
CA ALA A 127 -1.90 -16.55 1.32
C ALA A 127 -1.20 -17.91 1.25
N ARG A 128 0.05 -17.98 1.68
CA ARG A 128 0.80 -19.23 1.80
C ARG A 128 0.14 -20.21 2.76
N ALA A 129 -0.27 -19.74 3.93
CA ALA A 129 -0.98 -20.57 4.92
C ALA A 129 -2.36 -21.05 4.45
N ALA A 130 -3.00 -20.30 3.55
CA ALA A 130 -4.29 -20.62 2.94
C ALA A 130 -4.18 -21.49 1.68
N ASP A 131 -2.97 -21.87 1.26
CA ASP A 131 -2.72 -22.60 0.01
C ASP A 131 -3.24 -21.82 -1.22
N ASP A 132 -3.08 -20.48 -1.20
CA ASP A 132 -3.51 -19.56 -2.26
C ASP A 132 -2.29 -18.95 -2.98
N PRO A 133 -1.69 -19.68 -3.93
CA PRO A 133 -0.49 -19.22 -4.62
C PRO A 133 -0.73 -18.00 -5.52
N VAL A 134 -1.96 -17.77 -5.97
CA VAL A 134 -2.30 -16.62 -6.82
C VAL A 134 -2.28 -15.32 -6.02
N THR A 135 -2.85 -15.31 -4.83
CA THR A 135 -2.75 -14.15 -3.92
C THR A 135 -1.32 -13.99 -3.42
N GLU A 136 -0.60 -15.07 -3.12
CA GLU A 136 0.81 -15.00 -2.73
C GLU A 136 1.67 -14.33 -3.82
N ASP A 137 1.52 -14.75 -5.08
CA ASP A 137 2.25 -14.18 -6.21
C ASP A 137 1.95 -12.70 -6.41
N LEU A 138 0.68 -12.32 -6.40
CA LEU A 138 0.25 -10.92 -6.45
C LEU A 138 0.86 -10.09 -5.32
N ALA A 139 0.82 -10.58 -4.10
CA ALA A 139 1.38 -9.89 -2.93
C ALA A 139 2.90 -9.71 -3.04
N VAL A 140 3.63 -10.71 -3.54
CA VAL A 140 5.08 -10.63 -3.78
C VAL A 140 5.41 -9.60 -4.85
N GLU A 141 4.65 -9.54 -5.93
CA GLU A 141 4.84 -8.56 -7.01
C GLU A 141 4.67 -7.13 -6.49
N ILE A 142 3.56 -6.85 -5.80
CA ILE A 142 3.33 -5.52 -5.23
C ILE A 142 4.37 -5.20 -4.15
N LEU A 143 4.72 -6.15 -3.29
CA LEU A 143 5.78 -5.96 -2.28
C LEU A 143 7.11 -5.51 -2.91
N ALA A 144 7.47 -6.05 -4.07
CA ALA A 144 8.67 -5.64 -4.78
C ALA A 144 8.61 -4.17 -5.25
N ASP A 145 7.43 -3.72 -5.70
CA ASP A 145 7.21 -2.34 -6.11
C ASP A 145 7.31 -1.38 -4.90
N GLU A 146 6.67 -1.71 -3.77
CA GLU A 146 6.74 -0.90 -2.54
C GLU A 146 8.18 -0.81 -1.99
N GLU A 147 8.95 -1.89 -2.06
CA GLU A 147 10.38 -1.85 -1.69
C GLU A 147 11.21 -0.96 -2.63
N ALA A 148 10.86 -0.90 -3.92
CA ALA A 148 11.49 -0.01 -4.89
C ALA A 148 11.17 1.46 -4.59
N HIS A 149 9.90 1.81 -4.34
CA HIS A 149 9.47 3.16 -3.92
C HIS A 149 10.20 3.59 -2.65
N ARG A 150 10.20 2.74 -1.63
CA ARG A 150 10.93 3.02 -0.39
C ARG A 150 12.42 3.28 -0.63
N SER A 151 13.06 2.50 -1.50
CA SER A 151 14.48 2.68 -1.84
C SER A 151 14.74 4.02 -2.51
N GLU A 152 13.86 4.43 -3.44
CA GLU A 152 13.93 5.74 -4.11
C GLU A 152 13.84 6.88 -3.09
N PHE A 153 12.79 6.87 -2.26
CA PHE A 153 12.58 7.93 -1.27
C PHE A 153 13.64 7.97 -0.16
N ARG A 154 14.26 6.85 0.19
CA ARG A 154 15.44 6.82 1.05
C ARG A 154 16.64 7.54 0.40
N GLY A 155 16.82 7.39 -0.90
CA GLY A 155 17.82 8.13 -1.66
C GLY A 155 17.55 9.62 -1.66
N LEU A 156 16.34 10.03 -1.96
CA LEU A 156 15.88 11.43 -1.93
C LEU A 156 16.05 12.04 -0.53
N ARG A 157 15.71 11.29 0.51
CA ARG A 157 15.88 11.76 1.89
C ARG A 157 17.34 12.11 2.20
N LYS A 158 18.29 11.27 1.82
CA LYS A 158 19.72 11.55 2.01
C LYS A 158 20.16 12.84 1.31
N GLU A 159 19.71 13.03 0.07
CA GLU A 159 20.06 14.21 -0.72
C GLU A 159 19.45 15.48 -0.12
N TYR A 160 18.17 15.44 0.27
CA TYR A 160 17.45 16.62 0.81
C TYR A 160 17.83 16.94 2.25
N SER A 161 18.25 15.98 3.06
CA SER A 161 18.71 16.21 4.45
C SER A 161 20.16 16.72 4.51
N GLY A 162 20.95 16.48 3.46
CA GLY A 162 22.38 16.85 3.43
C GLY A 162 23.27 15.91 4.25
N ASP A 163 22.80 14.69 4.56
CA ASP A 163 23.52 13.66 5.30
C ASP A 163 24.25 12.68 4.36
#